data_ab88481653c7a26221357c6991293181
#
_entry.id   ab88481653c7a26221357c6991293181
#
_cell.length_a   1.000
_cell.length_b   1.000
_cell.length_c   1.000
_cell.angle_alpha   90.00
_cell.angle_beta   90.00
_cell.angle_gamma   90.00
#
_symmetry.space_group_name_H-M   'P 1'
#
loop_
_entity.id
_entity.type
_entity.pdbx_description
1 polymer ?
#
loop_
_entity_poly.entity_id
_entity_poly.type
_entity_poly.pdbx_seq_one_letter_code
_entity_poly.pdbx_strand_id
1 'polypeptide(L)'
;AASDVYKRQVRKRLDFELDIINTMGYACYFLIVWDFINYCRSHDIPVGPGRGSAAGSIVAYLLRITNIEPLRYHLLFERFLNPERVSMPDIDTDFCYVKRNQVLDYVVRRYGQERVAQIITFGTLQARAAVRDVGKALGMSYGEVDEIAKLIPRELGITLEKALNGSKDFRQAYDTRPEVKKLIDLAQSVEGLPRNAGTHAAGVIRRAWSAEDGLFRPAHADSYR
;
A
#
# COMPACT_ATOMS: atom_id res chain seq x y z
N ALA A 1 -17.75 -5.41 -41.79
CA ALA A 1 -16.58 -4.59 -42.17
C ALA A 1 -15.93 -3.89 -40.94
N ALA A 2 -16.54 -2.87 -40.30
CA ALA A 2 -15.92 -2.19 -39.14
C ALA A 2 -15.80 -3.12 -37.91
N SER A 3 -16.82 -3.94 -37.65
CA SER A 3 -16.82 -4.95 -36.59
C SER A 3 -15.70 -5.99 -36.74
N ASP A 4 -15.35 -6.37 -37.95
CA ASP A 4 -14.31 -7.38 -38.21
C ASP A 4 -12.91 -6.80 -38.06
N VAL A 5 -12.72 -5.52 -38.39
CA VAL A 5 -11.46 -4.81 -38.16
C VAL A 5 -11.21 -4.69 -36.66
N TYR A 6 -12.22 -4.30 -35.87
CA TYR A 6 -12.12 -4.22 -34.44
C TYR A 6 -11.81 -5.56 -33.78
N LYS A 7 -12.51 -6.63 -34.18
CA LYS A 7 -12.24 -7.99 -33.66
C LYS A 7 -10.80 -8.43 -33.94
N ARG A 8 -10.25 -8.10 -35.10
CA ARG A 8 -8.85 -8.39 -35.43
C ARG A 8 -7.88 -7.59 -34.54
N GLN A 9 -8.19 -6.33 -34.26
CA GLN A 9 -7.38 -5.51 -33.35
C GLN A 9 -7.38 -6.09 -31.93
N VAL A 10 -8.57 -6.45 -31.41
CA VAL A 10 -8.71 -7.10 -30.09
C VAL A 10 -7.89 -8.40 -30.04
N ARG A 11 -8.02 -9.25 -31.08
CA ARG A 11 -7.28 -10.52 -31.14
C ARG A 11 -5.77 -10.31 -31.14
N LYS A 12 -5.28 -9.42 -31.99
CA LYS A 12 -3.84 -9.11 -32.06
C LYS A 12 -3.32 -8.59 -30.72
N ARG A 13 -4.08 -7.71 -30.06
CA ARG A 13 -3.71 -7.18 -28.74
C ARG A 13 -3.74 -8.26 -27.67
N LEU A 14 -4.73 -9.14 -27.69
CA LEU A 14 -4.85 -10.27 -26.76
C LEU A 14 -3.67 -11.23 -26.90
N ASP A 15 -3.34 -11.64 -28.12
CA ASP A 15 -2.23 -12.55 -28.39
C ASP A 15 -0.89 -11.94 -27.93
N PHE A 16 -0.68 -10.65 -28.17
CA PHE A 16 0.49 -9.89 -27.71
C PHE A 16 0.59 -9.85 -26.16
N GLU A 17 -0.51 -9.52 -25.47
CA GLU A 17 -0.49 -9.45 -24.01
C GLU A 17 -0.30 -10.82 -23.36
N LEU A 18 -0.95 -11.87 -23.90
CA LEU A 18 -0.79 -13.24 -23.42
C LEU A 18 0.66 -13.73 -23.56
N ASP A 19 1.32 -13.42 -24.69
CA ASP A 19 2.71 -13.77 -24.88
C ASP A 19 3.61 -13.15 -23.80
N ILE A 20 3.46 -11.85 -23.53
CA ILE A 20 4.21 -11.15 -22.50
C ILE A 20 3.89 -11.72 -21.10
N ILE A 21 2.61 -11.89 -20.75
CA ILE A 21 2.19 -12.41 -19.45
C ILE A 21 2.79 -13.81 -19.20
N ASN A 22 2.77 -14.67 -20.21
CA ASN A 22 3.32 -16.02 -20.11
C ASN A 22 4.85 -16.02 -20.03
N THR A 23 5.51 -15.24 -20.87
CA THR A 23 6.98 -15.13 -20.90
C THR A 23 7.52 -14.60 -19.57
N MET A 24 6.80 -13.63 -18.95
CA MET A 24 7.17 -13.08 -17.65
C MET A 24 6.69 -13.94 -16.45
N GLY A 25 5.93 -15.02 -16.69
CA GLY A 25 5.49 -15.97 -15.65
C GLY A 25 4.33 -15.46 -14.78
N TYR A 26 3.58 -14.46 -15.22
CA TYR A 26 2.50 -13.85 -14.42
C TYR A 26 1.10 -14.44 -14.64
N ALA A 27 0.95 -15.51 -15.44
CA ALA A 27 -0.35 -16.14 -15.69
C ALA A 27 -1.09 -16.53 -14.38
N CYS A 28 -0.36 -17.15 -13.43
CA CYS A 28 -0.93 -17.51 -12.13
C CYS A 28 -1.41 -16.30 -11.33
N TYR A 29 -0.72 -15.15 -11.42
CA TYR A 29 -1.13 -13.92 -10.75
C TYR A 29 -2.48 -13.43 -11.28
N PHE A 30 -2.67 -13.39 -12.60
CA PHE A 30 -3.96 -13.03 -13.20
C PHE A 30 -5.07 -13.98 -12.77
N LEU A 31 -4.82 -15.29 -12.71
CA LEU A 31 -5.80 -16.28 -12.30
C LEU A 31 -6.20 -16.12 -10.82
N ILE A 32 -5.26 -15.78 -9.95
CA ILE A 32 -5.55 -15.52 -8.53
C ILE A 32 -6.43 -14.26 -8.38
N VAL A 33 -6.08 -13.19 -9.09
CA VAL A 33 -6.88 -11.95 -9.06
C VAL A 33 -8.28 -12.19 -9.62
N TRP A 34 -8.39 -12.93 -10.72
CA TRP A 34 -9.66 -13.33 -11.28
C TRP A 34 -10.50 -14.15 -10.29
N ASP A 35 -9.90 -15.10 -9.57
CA ASP A 35 -10.58 -16.01 -8.65
C ASP A 35 -11.31 -15.25 -7.54
N PHE A 36 -10.64 -14.35 -6.82
CA PHE A 36 -11.31 -13.61 -5.74
C PHE A 36 -12.29 -12.55 -6.26
N ILE A 37 -12.06 -11.96 -7.44
CA ILE A 37 -13.02 -11.05 -8.07
C ILE A 37 -14.28 -11.83 -8.51
N ASN A 38 -14.10 -13.02 -9.08
CA ASN A 38 -15.21 -13.88 -9.46
C ASN A 38 -16.01 -14.36 -8.25
N TYR A 39 -15.33 -14.69 -7.13
CA TYR A 39 -15.98 -14.94 -5.86
C TYR A 39 -16.84 -13.75 -5.41
N CYS A 40 -16.31 -12.55 -5.46
CA CYS A 40 -17.07 -11.35 -5.09
C CYS A 40 -18.35 -11.20 -5.91
N ARG A 41 -18.25 -11.38 -7.23
CA ARG A 41 -19.41 -11.27 -8.12
C ARG A 41 -20.47 -12.33 -7.89
N SER A 42 -20.05 -13.55 -7.58
CA SER A 42 -20.98 -14.68 -7.30
C SER A 42 -21.65 -14.58 -5.91
N HIS A 43 -21.15 -13.67 -5.04
CA HIS A 43 -21.67 -13.45 -3.69
C HIS A 43 -22.22 -12.03 -3.48
N ASP A 44 -22.54 -11.33 -4.57
CA ASP A 44 -23.09 -9.96 -4.54
C ASP A 44 -22.20 -8.98 -3.72
N ILE A 45 -20.89 -9.14 -3.82
CA ILE A 45 -19.92 -8.21 -3.25
C ILE A 45 -19.52 -7.21 -4.35
N PRO A 46 -19.87 -5.92 -4.21
CA PRO A 46 -19.49 -4.92 -5.18
C PRO A 46 -17.97 -4.81 -5.34
N VAL A 47 -17.51 -4.81 -6.59
CA VAL A 47 -16.11 -4.61 -6.98
C VAL A 47 -16.03 -3.40 -7.88
N GLY A 48 -15.03 -2.55 -7.68
CA GLY A 48 -14.78 -1.40 -8.51
C GLY A 48 -14.48 -1.76 -9.97
N PRO A 49 -14.61 -0.79 -10.90
CA PRO A 49 -14.42 -1.05 -12.34
C PRO A 49 -12.97 -1.31 -12.73
N GLY A 50 -12.04 -1.19 -11.80
CA GLY A 50 -10.60 -1.22 -12.02
C GLY A 50 -10.01 0.18 -12.03
N ARG A 51 -8.74 0.28 -11.64
CA ARG A 51 -7.98 1.52 -11.59
C ARG A 51 -6.49 1.26 -11.88
N GLY A 52 -5.71 2.34 -11.96
CA GLY A 52 -4.26 2.24 -12.18
C GLY A 52 -3.91 1.71 -13.57
N SER A 53 -2.73 1.12 -13.67
CA SER A 53 -2.17 0.63 -14.93
C SER A 53 -2.86 -0.64 -15.46
N ALA A 54 -3.44 -1.46 -14.59
CA ALA A 54 -4.14 -2.69 -14.97
C ALA A 54 -5.31 -2.49 -15.94
N ALA A 55 -5.92 -1.28 -15.93
CA ALA A 55 -6.96 -0.90 -16.89
C ALA A 55 -6.45 -0.89 -18.35
N GLY A 56 -5.12 -0.88 -18.57
CA GLY A 56 -4.50 -0.97 -19.90
C GLY A 56 -4.45 -2.38 -20.49
N SER A 57 -4.84 -3.42 -19.74
CA SER A 57 -4.79 -4.81 -20.18
C SER A 57 -6.12 -5.31 -20.75
N ILE A 58 -6.10 -5.81 -22.01
CA ILE A 58 -7.25 -6.48 -22.61
C ILE A 58 -7.50 -7.86 -21.95
N VAL A 59 -6.46 -8.53 -21.48
CA VAL A 59 -6.58 -9.79 -20.72
C VAL A 59 -7.33 -9.55 -19.41
N ALA A 60 -6.97 -8.50 -18.67
CA ALA A 60 -7.67 -8.13 -17.43
C ALA A 60 -9.14 -7.78 -17.69
N TYR A 61 -9.44 -7.09 -18.79
CA TYR A 61 -10.80 -6.78 -19.21
C TYR A 61 -11.61 -8.04 -19.56
N LEU A 62 -11.07 -8.94 -20.39
CA LEU A 62 -11.75 -10.16 -20.80
C LEU A 62 -11.96 -11.15 -19.64
N LEU A 63 -11.04 -11.19 -18.67
CA LEU A 63 -11.19 -11.90 -17.41
C LEU A 63 -12.16 -11.19 -16.44
N ARG A 64 -12.69 -10.02 -16.82
CA ARG A 64 -13.53 -9.19 -15.95
C ARG A 64 -12.83 -8.77 -14.65
N ILE A 65 -11.53 -8.70 -14.63
CA ILE A 65 -10.75 -8.09 -13.56
C ILE A 65 -11.02 -6.58 -13.57
N THR A 66 -11.02 -5.98 -14.76
CA THR A 66 -11.43 -4.59 -14.98
C THR A 66 -12.68 -4.53 -15.86
N ASN A 67 -13.44 -3.42 -15.76
CA ASN A 67 -14.60 -3.15 -16.61
C ASN A 67 -14.29 -2.06 -17.66
N ILE A 68 -13.02 -1.68 -17.80
CA ILE A 68 -12.55 -0.65 -18.72
C ILE A 68 -11.97 -1.34 -19.94
N GLU A 69 -12.52 -1.08 -21.09
CA GLU A 69 -12.07 -1.65 -22.37
C GLU A 69 -10.88 -0.82 -22.90
N PRO A 70 -9.63 -1.37 -22.90
CA PRO A 70 -8.44 -0.55 -23.10
C PRO A 70 -8.25 -0.02 -24.52
N LEU A 71 -8.74 -0.70 -25.55
CA LEU A 71 -8.61 -0.25 -26.94
C LEU A 71 -9.48 0.98 -27.19
N ARG A 72 -10.69 0.99 -26.63
CA ARG A 72 -11.62 2.13 -26.75
C ARG A 72 -11.06 3.44 -26.20
N TYR A 73 -10.24 3.33 -25.13
CA TYR A 73 -9.65 4.47 -24.46
C TYR A 73 -8.16 4.67 -24.77
N HIS A 74 -7.65 3.93 -25.78
CA HIS A 74 -6.23 3.99 -26.20
C HIS A 74 -5.24 3.81 -25.06
N LEU A 75 -5.55 2.91 -24.12
CA LEU A 75 -4.68 2.61 -22.99
C LEU A 75 -3.54 1.69 -23.39
N LEU A 76 -2.34 1.98 -22.87
CA LEU A 76 -1.13 1.24 -23.21
C LEU A 76 -0.89 0.13 -22.17
N PHE A 77 -0.70 -1.09 -22.67
CA PHE A 77 -0.36 -2.25 -21.84
C PHE A 77 1.04 -2.16 -21.23
N GLU A 78 1.96 -1.53 -21.95
CA GLU A 78 3.36 -1.37 -21.54
C GLU A 78 3.51 -0.51 -20.27
N ARG A 79 2.49 0.27 -19.92
CA ARG A 79 2.43 0.98 -18.63
C ARG A 79 2.12 0.06 -17.47
N PHE A 80 1.46 -1.06 -17.74
CA PHE A 80 1.09 -2.06 -16.75
C PHE A 80 2.14 -3.17 -16.65
N LEU A 81 2.57 -3.72 -17.77
CA LEU A 81 3.56 -4.79 -17.85
C LEU A 81 4.51 -4.53 -19.01
N ASN A 82 5.80 -4.40 -18.71
CA ASN A 82 6.85 -4.17 -19.70
C ASN A 82 8.02 -5.11 -19.43
N PRO A 83 8.40 -5.99 -20.39
CA PRO A 83 9.54 -6.89 -20.26
C PRO A 83 10.89 -6.20 -19.97
N GLU A 84 11.06 -4.96 -20.42
CA GLU A 84 12.28 -4.18 -20.18
C GLU A 84 12.35 -3.64 -18.74
N ARG A 85 11.22 -3.59 -18.03
CA ARG A 85 11.13 -3.11 -16.66
C ARG A 85 10.79 -4.26 -15.72
N VAL A 86 11.80 -4.76 -15.02
CA VAL A 86 11.63 -5.84 -14.03
C VAL A 86 10.87 -5.32 -12.81
N SER A 87 9.55 -5.21 -12.92
CA SER A 87 8.67 -4.90 -11.80
C SER A 87 7.46 -5.82 -11.84
N MET A 88 7.03 -6.32 -10.70
CA MET A 88 5.79 -7.11 -10.62
C MET A 88 4.61 -6.24 -11.06
N PRO A 89 3.65 -6.83 -11.80
CA PRO A 89 2.40 -6.14 -12.11
C PRO A 89 1.62 -5.86 -10.83
N ASP A 90 1.02 -4.68 -10.74
CA ASP A 90 0.18 -4.25 -9.63
C ASP A 90 -1.27 -4.09 -10.11
N ILE A 91 -2.17 -4.91 -9.57
CA ILE A 91 -3.61 -4.86 -9.87
C ILE A 91 -4.34 -4.38 -8.62
N ASP A 92 -4.61 -3.10 -8.57
CA ASP A 92 -5.44 -2.49 -7.53
C ASP A 92 -6.91 -2.90 -7.70
N THR A 93 -7.50 -3.45 -6.66
CA THR A 93 -8.92 -3.86 -6.65
C THR A 93 -9.66 -3.19 -5.50
N ASP A 94 -10.72 -2.47 -5.82
CA ASP A 94 -11.58 -1.83 -4.83
C ASP A 94 -12.76 -2.74 -4.49
N PHE A 95 -12.93 -3.06 -3.20
CA PHE A 95 -14.03 -3.86 -2.68
C PHE A 95 -14.98 -3.03 -1.83
N CYS A 96 -16.24 -3.47 -1.76
CA CYS A 96 -17.20 -2.92 -0.82
C CYS A 96 -16.62 -2.96 0.61
N TYR A 97 -16.53 -1.78 1.24
CA TYR A 97 -15.99 -1.62 2.59
C TYR A 97 -16.67 -2.54 3.61
N VAL A 98 -18.01 -2.66 3.57
CA VAL A 98 -18.78 -3.45 4.51
C VAL A 98 -18.51 -4.95 4.35
N LYS A 99 -18.30 -5.43 3.11
CA LYS A 99 -18.12 -6.85 2.79
C LYS A 99 -16.66 -7.27 2.60
N ARG A 100 -15.69 -6.35 2.80
CA ARG A 100 -14.27 -6.61 2.59
C ARG A 100 -13.75 -7.82 3.37
N ASN A 101 -14.18 -7.99 4.61
CA ASN A 101 -13.76 -9.11 5.44
C ASN A 101 -14.18 -10.47 4.87
N GLN A 102 -15.35 -10.56 4.21
CA GLN A 102 -15.78 -11.80 3.55
C GLN A 102 -14.82 -12.20 2.41
N VAL A 103 -14.25 -11.22 1.70
CA VAL A 103 -13.25 -11.47 0.66
C VAL A 103 -11.94 -11.98 1.27
N LEU A 104 -11.49 -11.37 2.38
CA LEU A 104 -10.30 -11.82 3.10
C LEU A 104 -10.48 -13.25 3.63
N ASP A 105 -11.61 -13.55 4.23
CA ASP A 105 -11.95 -14.89 4.73
C ASP A 105 -11.99 -15.92 3.59
N TYR A 106 -12.49 -15.53 2.42
CA TYR A 106 -12.45 -16.37 1.23
C TYR A 106 -11.01 -16.69 0.82
N VAL A 107 -10.16 -15.65 0.70
CA VAL A 107 -8.75 -15.80 0.30
C VAL A 107 -8.01 -16.71 1.28
N VAL A 108 -8.21 -16.52 2.59
CA VAL A 108 -7.61 -17.37 3.63
C VAL A 108 -8.06 -18.81 3.49
N ARG A 109 -9.37 -19.05 3.34
CA ARG A 109 -9.92 -20.42 3.17
C ARG A 109 -9.45 -21.09 1.87
N ARG A 110 -9.36 -20.31 0.78
CA ARG A 110 -9.02 -20.82 -0.56
C ARG A 110 -7.55 -21.16 -0.70
N TYR A 111 -6.67 -20.36 -0.11
CA TYR A 111 -5.21 -20.45 -0.30
C TYR A 111 -4.45 -20.97 0.92
N GLY A 112 -5.10 -21.12 2.06
CA GLY A 112 -4.51 -21.60 3.31
C GLY A 112 -4.12 -20.47 4.26
N GLN A 113 -4.41 -20.64 5.54
CA GLN A 113 -4.11 -19.63 6.57
C GLN A 113 -2.61 -19.38 6.72
N GLU A 114 -1.79 -20.39 6.52
CA GLU A 114 -0.33 -20.32 6.57
C GLU A 114 0.30 -19.60 5.37
N ARG A 115 -0.49 -19.34 4.31
CA ARG A 115 -0.03 -18.71 3.06
C ARG A 115 -0.56 -17.30 2.85
N VAL A 116 -1.45 -16.85 3.71
CA VAL A 116 -2.11 -15.54 3.61
C VAL A 116 -1.86 -14.75 4.87
N ALA A 117 -1.26 -13.58 4.74
CA ALA A 117 -0.98 -12.69 5.86
C ALA A 117 -1.35 -11.25 5.52
N GLN A 118 -1.84 -10.51 6.51
CA GLN A 118 -1.97 -9.07 6.37
C GLN A 118 -0.60 -8.40 6.50
N ILE A 119 -0.37 -7.34 5.73
CA ILE A 119 0.88 -6.57 5.80
C ILE A 119 0.93 -5.84 7.14
N ILE A 120 2.01 -6.03 7.87
CA ILE A 120 2.28 -5.27 9.10
C ILE A 120 2.80 -3.89 8.73
N THR A 121 2.27 -2.86 9.38
CA THR A 121 2.78 -1.50 9.31
C THR A 121 3.32 -1.09 10.67
N PHE A 122 4.39 -0.31 10.67
CA PHE A 122 4.95 0.26 11.89
C PHE A 122 4.67 1.75 11.93
N GLY A 123 3.89 2.18 12.92
CA GLY A 123 3.73 3.59 13.23
C GLY A 123 4.97 4.09 13.97
N THR A 124 5.55 5.19 13.48
CA THR A 124 6.69 5.85 14.13
C THR A 124 6.25 7.04 14.98
N LEU A 125 7.04 7.37 15.99
CA LEU A 125 6.85 8.56 16.81
C LEU A 125 7.12 9.82 15.96
N GLN A 126 6.05 10.50 15.58
CA GLN A 126 6.12 11.81 14.92
C GLN A 126 6.41 12.89 15.94
N ALA A 127 6.97 14.03 15.53
CA ALA A 127 7.40 15.15 16.38
C ALA A 127 6.44 15.49 17.54
N ARG A 128 5.15 15.72 17.24
CA ARG A 128 4.14 16.03 18.26
C ARG A 128 3.84 14.87 19.18
N ALA A 129 3.87 13.64 18.69
CA ALA A 129 3.63 12.44 19.49
C ALA A 129 4.81 12.19 20.42
N ALA A 130 6.04 12.36 19.93
CA ALA A 130 7.27 12.25 20.74
C ALA A 130 7.25 13.24 21.92
N VAL A 131 6.91 14.50 21.68
CA VAL A 131 6.79 15.51 22.73
C VAL A 131 5.74 15.11 23.78
N ARG A 132 4.55 14.63 23.36
CA ARG A 132 3.50 14.21 24.30
C ARG A 132 3.89 12.98 25.11
N ASP A 133 4.49 11.98 24.49
CA ASP A 133 4.88 10.75 25.18
C ASP A 133 6.03 10.99 26.17
N VAL A 134 7.03 11.77 25.76
CA VAL A 134 8.15 12.15 26.66
C VAL A 134 7.68 13.07 27.78
N GLY A 135 6.82 14.05 27.49
CA GLY A 135 6.25 14.92 28.52
C GLY A 135 5.47 14.14 29.57
N LYS A 136 4.67 13.15 29.13
CA LYS A 136 4.00 12.24 30.06
C LYS A 136 4.99 11.43 30.90
N ALA A 137 6.07 10.93 30.30
CA ALA A 137 7.09 10.15 31.00
C ALA A 137 7.87 11.00 32.03
N LEU A 138 8.03 12.31 31.75
CA LEU A 138 8.63 13.27 32.67
C LEU A 138 7.69 13.74 33.77
N GLY A 139 6.44 13.28 33.80
CA GLY A 139 5.43 13.70 34.81
C GLY A 139 4.87 15.09 34.59
N MET A 140 5.03 15.70 33.42
CA MET A 140 4.47 17.00 33.08
C MET A 140 2.96 16.89 32.91
N SER A 141 2.24 18.00 33.23
CA SER A 141 0.79 18.03 33.01
C SER A 141 0.43 17.98 31.54
N TYR A 142 -0.72 17.37 31.22
CA TYR A 142 -1.19 17.28 29.83
C TYR A 142 -1.34 18.67 29.18
N GLY A 143 -1.83 19.67 29.93
CA GLY A 143 -2.02 21.03 29.43
C GLY A 143 -0.70 21.67 28.98
N GLU A 144 0.33 21.63 29.84
CA GLU A 144 1.66 22.16 29.50
C GLU A 144 2.28 21.51 28.29
N VAL A 145 2.23 20.16 28.22
CA VAL A 145 2.79 19.41 27.11
C VAL A 145 2.03 19.68 25.81
N ASP A 146 0.70 19.82 25.87
CA ASP A 146 -0.13 20.09 24.70
C ASP A 146 0.08 21.52 24.17
N GLU A 147 0.30 22.51 25.04
CA GLU A 147 0.70 23.86 24.64
C GLU A 147 2.01 23.84 23.85
N ILE A 148 3.04 23.14 24.35
CA ILE A 148 4.33 23.01 23.67
C ILE A 148 4.15 22.27 22.33
N ALA A 149 3.41 21.18 22.31
CA ALA A 149 3.16 20.41 21.09
C ALA A 149 2.39 21.22 20.02
N LYS A 150 1.56 22.18 20.41
CA LYS A 150 0.83 23.07 19.49
C LYS A 150 1.73 24.08 18.79
N LEU A 151 2.89 24.44 19.37
CA LEU A 151 3.87 25.33 18.74
C LEU A 151 4.57 24.68 17.54
N ILE A 152 4.54 23.35 17.42
CA ILE A 152 5.09 22.62 16.28
C ILE A 152 4.16 22.84 15.07
N PRO A 153 4.66 23.26 13.90
CA PRO A 153 3.86 23.46 12.68
C PRO A 153 3.10 22.19 12.26
N ARG A 154 1.93 22.36 11.61
CA ARG A 154 1.12 21.26 11.08
C ARG A 154 1.51 20.90 9.67
N GLU A 155 2.75 20.51 9.46
CA GLU A 155 3.29 20.09 8.18
C GLU A 155 3.49 18.57 8.16
N LEU A 156 3.22 17.94 7.02
CA LEU A 156 3.45 16.51 6.86
C LEU A 156 4.95 16.20 6.89
N GLY A 157 5.37 15.29 7.78
CA GLY A 157 6.78 14.92 7.92
C GLY A 157 7.66 15.96 8.60
N ILE A 158 7.05 16.91 9.34
CA ILE A 158 7.82 17.85 10.17
C ILE A 158 8.59 17.09 11.26
N THR A 159 9.87 17.40 11.42
CA THR A 159 10.71 16.91 12.52
C THR A 159 10.88 18.00 13.58
N LEU A 160 11.25 17.60 14.80
CA LEU A 160 11.53 18.56 15.88
C LEU A 160 12.65 19.54 15.51
N GLU A 161 13.68 19.06 14.82
CA GLU A 161 14.76 19.91 14.30
C GLU A 161 14.25 20.96 13.31
N LYS A 162 13.44 20.54 12.33
CA LYS A 162 12.81 21.48 11.38
C LYS A 162 11.87 22.46 12.08
N ALA A 163 11.13 21.99 13.07
CA ALA A 163 10.23 22.83 13.84
C ALA A 163 11.00 23.90 14.64
N LEU A 164 12.12 23.55 15.26
CA LEU A 164 13.00 24.49 15.96
C LEU A 164 13.57 25.57 15.02
N ASN A 165 13.87 25.21 13.77
CA ASN A 165 14.40 26.15 12.79
C ASN A 165 13.31 26.98 12.10
N GLY A 166 12.08 26.47 12.01
CA GLY A 166 10.97 27.10 11.28
C GLY A 166 9.96 27.88 12.12
N SER A 167 9.81 27.55 13.42
CA SER A 167 8.85 28.20 14.31
C SER A 167 9.54 29.06 15.35
N LYS A 168 9.36 30.38 15.26
CA LYS A 168 9.93 31.34 16.24
C LYS A 168 9.44 31.08 17.67
N ASP A 169 8.15 30.82 17.83
CA ASP A 169 7.54 30.60 19.16
C ASP A 169 8.05 29.31 19.79
N PHE A 170 8.18 28.23 18.98
CA PHE A 170 8.73 26.96 19.44
C PHE A 170 10.22 27.09 19.82
N ARG A 171 10.99 27.82 19.02
CA ARG A 171 12.41 28.12 19.31
C ARG A 171 12.54 28.95 20.57
N GLN A 172 11.73 30.01 20.75
CA GLN A 172 11.74 30.84 21.94
C GLN A 172 11.43 30.00 23.18
N ALA A 173 10.38 29.14 23.14
CA ALA A 173 10.06 28.26 24.24
C ALA A 173 11.22 27.34 24.64
N TYR A 174 11.91 26.78 23.63
CA TYR A 174 13.08 25.94 23.82
C TYR A 174 14.26 26.70 24.46
N ASP A 175 14.54 27.91 24.01
CA ASP A 175 15.70 28.69 24.48
C ASP A 175 15.47 29.35 25.89
N THR A 176 14.21 29.65 26.23
CA THR A 176 13.89 30.39 27.48
C THR A 176 13.44 29.52 28.64
N ARG A 177 12.97 28.28 28.38
CA ARG A 177 12.37 27.39 29.38
C ARG A 177 13.17 26.11 29.52
N PRO A 178 13.97 25.92 30.60
CA PRO A 178 14.83 24.74 30.79
C PRO A 178 14.08 23.41 30.76
N GLU A 179 12.84 23.37 31.28
CA GLU A 179 11.98 22.20 31.27
C GLU A 179 11.55 21.83 29.83
N VAL A 180 11.27 22.85 28.98
CA VAL A 180 10.93 22.64 27.56
C VAL A 180 12.15 22.14 26.79
N LYS A 181 13.31 22.73 27.06
CA LYS A 181 14.56 22.28 26.45
C LYS A 181 14.82 20.80 26.74
N LYS A 182 14.73 20.40 28.03
CA LYS A 182 14.90 19.00 28.43
C LYS A 182 13.89 18.07 27.75
N LEU A 183 12.62 18.51 27.67
CA LEU A 183 11.55 17.78 27.00
C LEU A 183 11.86 17.56 25.52
N ILE A 184 12.27 18.61 24.81
CA ILE A 184 12.53 18.55 23.36
C ILE A 184 13.80 17.75 23.06
N ASP A 185 14.89 17.92 23.81
CA ASP A 185 16.13 17.16 23.63
C ASP A 185 15.87 15.65 23.79
N LEU A 186 15.08 15.25 24.79
CA LEU A 186 14.68 13.86 24.95
C LEU A 186 13.71 13.39 23.86
N ALA A 187 12.76 14.25 23.44
CA ALA A 187 11.82 13.91 22.37
C ALA A 187 12.55 13.70 21.03
N GLN A 188 13.59 14.47 20.73
CA GLN A 188 14.43 14.26 19.55
C GLN A 188 15.14 12.89 19.54
N SER A 189 15.54 12.39 20.71
CA SER A 189 16.20 11.07 20.80
C SER A 189 15.26 9.89 20.51
N VAL A 190 13.96 10.08 20.63
CA VAL A 190 12.94 9.03 20.37
C VAL A 190 12.09 9.30 19.13
N GLU A 191 12.21 10.47 18.52
CA GLU A 191 11.52 10.81 17.28
C GLU A 191 11.91 9.83 16.17
N GLY A 192 10.93 9.34 15.41
CA GLY A 192 11.14 8.39 14.32
C GLY A 192 11.25 6.92 14.77
N LEU A 193 11.40 6.62 16.06
CA LEU A 193 11.42 5.25 16.54
C LEU A 193 10.06 4.56 16.32
N PRO A 194 10.03 3.26 16.03
CA PRO A 194 8.79 2.49 15.97
C PRO A 194 8.04 2.55 17.31
N ARG A 195 6.75 2.91 17.26
CA ARG A 195 5.91 3.02 18.46
C ARG A 195 4.94 1.85 18.59
N ASN A 196 4.29 1.51 17.51
CA ASN A 196 3.27 0.46 17.48
C ASN A 196 3.28 -0.25 16.14
N ALA A 197 2.91 -1.53 16.17
CA ALA A 197 2.58 -2.29 14.99
C ALA A 197 1.08 -2.19 14.72
N GLY A 198 0.73 -2.07 13.46
CA GLY A 198 -0.63 -2.09 12.96
C GLY A 198 -0.75 -3.00 11.75
N THR A 199 -1.93 -3.14 11.21
CA THR A 199 -2.17 -3.82 9.95
C THR A 199 -2.39 -2.81 8.84
N HIS A 200 -1.82 -3.08 7.66
CA HIS A 200 -2.04 -2.25 6.48
C HIS A 200 -3.52 -2.27 6.08
N ALA A 201 -4.07 -1.10 5.79
CA ALA A 201 -5.50 -0.96 5.52
C ALA A 201 -5.98 -1.75 4.28
N ALA A 202 -5.10 -1.98 3.30
CA ALA A 202 -5.46 -2.55 2.01
C ALA A 202 -4.68 -3.82 1.64
N GLY A 203 -3.38 -3.88 1.98
CA GLY A 203 -2.50 -4.93 1.48
C GLY A 203 -2.62 -6.26 2.21
N VAL A 204 -2.66 -7.33 1.42
CA VAL A 204 -2.59 -8.72 1.90
C VAL A 204 -1.52 -9.44 1.09
N ILE A 205 -0.66 -10.17 1.76
CA ILE A 205 0.38 -10.99 1.15
C ILE A 205 -0.14 -12.42 1.01
N ARG A 206 0.00 -12.99 -0.18
CA ARG A 206 -0.17 -14.42 -0.41
C ARG A 206 1.17 -15.02 -0.82
N ARG A 207 1.60 -16.09 -0.13
CA ARG A 207 2.81 -16.85 -0.45
C ARG A 207 2.48 -18.11 -1.24
N ALA A 208 3.41 -18.50 -2.10
CA ALA A 208 3.33 -19.80 -2.79
C ALA A 208 3.63 -20.97 -1.84
N TRP A 209 4.38 -20.73 -0.74
CA TRP A 209 4.94 -21.74 0.17
C TRP A 209 4.51 -21.46 1.62
N SER A 210 4.46 -22.46 2.50
CA SER A 210 4.07 -22.28 3.88
C SER A 210 5.12 -21.51 4.70
N ALA A 211 4.71 -20.95 5.84
CA ALA A 211 5.63 -20.22 6.73
C ALA A 211 6.69 -21.16 7.36
N GLU A 212 6.40 -22.46 7.41
CA GLU A 212 7.29 -23.49 7.95
C GLU A 212 8.47 -23.82 7.02
N ASP A 213 8.38 -23.49 5.73
CA ASP A 213 9.44 -23.74 4.73
C ASP A 213 10.63 -22.75 4.81
N GLY A 214 10.75 -22.01 5.91
CA GLY A 214 11.89 -21.12 6.19
C GLY A 214 11.67 -19.66 5.81
N LEU A 215 12.39 -18.79 6.48
CA LEU A 215 12.43 -17.32 6.48
C LEU A 215 11.78 -16.61 5.28
N PHE A 216 10.92 -15.66 5.60
CA PHE A 216 10.27 -14.71 4.70
C PHE A 216 11.28 -14.10 3.70
N ARG A 217 11.49 -14.77 2.55
CA ARG A 217 12.13 -14.17 1.39
C ARG A 217 11.03 -13.73 0.44
N PRO A 218 10.89 -12.44 0.13
CA PRO A 218 10.08 -12.02 -1.01
C PRO A 218 10.67 -12.69 -2.26
N ALA A 219 9.82 -13.12 -3.19
CA ALA A 219 10.18 -13.87 -4.38
C ALA A 219 11.21 -13.17 -5.30
N HIS A 220 11.69 -11.97 -4.97
CA HIS A 220 12.66 -11.16 -5.71
C HIS A 220 13.83 -10.65 -4.86
N ALA A 221 14.16 -11.27 -3.72
CA ALA A 221 15.35 -10.87 -2.95
C ALA A 221 16.68 -11.18 -3.66
N ASP A 222 16.68 -11.99 -4.71
CA ASP A 222 17.90 -12.41 -5.41
C ASP A 222 18.22 -11.58 -6.66
N SER A 223 17.41 -10.58 -7.03
CA SER A 223 17.67 -9.71 -8.19
C SER A 223 18.37 -8.39 -7.87
N TYR A 224 18.78 -8.17 -6.61
CA TYR A 224 19.61 -7.04 -6.20
C TYR A 224 20.95 -7.53 -5.61
N ARG A 225 21.78 -8.13 -6.47
CA ARG A 225 23.24 -8.21 -6.30
C ARG A 225 23.93 -7.75 -7.56
#